data_ff20236d23f68df435a8fe716a222f29
#
_entry.id   ff20236d23f68df435a8fe716a222f29
#
_cell.length_a   1.000
_cell.length_b   1.000
_cell.length_c   1.000
_cell.angle_alpha   90.00
_cell.angle_beta   90.00
_cell.angle_gamma   90.00
#
_symmetry.space_group_name_H-M   'P 1'
#
loop_
_entity.id
_entity.type
_entity.pdbx_description
1 polymer ?
#
loop_
_entity_poly.entity_id
_entity_poly.type
_entity_poly.pdbx_seq_one_letter_code
_entity_poly.pdbx_strand_id
1 'polypeptide(L)'
;MPRPDWAPLPRPGCVNVDGKVLLVREGLALAMLRFEPEATIDEHSAPYEVDVICLEGEGFISVEDRVNSFAAGQWMTWPADRVHRLWTADHGMITMMVERL
;
A
#
# COMPACT_ATOMS: atom_id res chain seq x y z
N MET A 1 12.65 1.61 -23.48
CA MET A 1 11.51 1.57 -22.56
C MET A 1 11.92 2.05 -21.19
N PRO A 2 11.26 3.04 -20.63
CA PRO A 2 11.55 3.46 -19.27
C PRO A 2 11.22 2.33 -18.29
N ARG A 3 12.03 2.23 -17.25
CA ARG A 3 11.82 1.28 -16.17
C ARG A 3 11.53 2.08 -14.90
N PRO A 4 10.40 1.86 -14.23
CA PRO A 4 10.15 2.57 -12.98
C PRO A 4 11.12 2.13 -11.90
N ASP A 5 11.59 3.08 -11.12
CA ASP A 5 12.49 2.85 -10.01
C ASP A 5 11.77 3.09 -8.69
N TRP A 6 12.26 2.43 -7.64
CA TRP A 6 11.79 2.67 -6.29
C TRP A 6 12.18 4.08 -5.85
N ALA A 7 11.25 4.79 -5.25
CA ALA A 7 11.48 6.11 -4.69
C ALA A 7 10.69 6.25 -3.38
N PRO A 8 11.20 7.01 -2.40
CA PRO A 8 10.46 7.27 -1.19
C PRO A 8 9.12 7.93 -1.49
N LEU A 9 8.08 7.56 -0.73
CA LEU A 9 6.79 8.21 -0.86
C LEU A 9 6.88 9.62 -0.30
N PRO A 10 6.52 10.65 -1.08
CA PRO A 10 6.72 12.04 -0.68
C PRO A 10 5.63 12.59 0.24
N ARG A 11 4.69 11.77 0.69
CA ARG A 11 3.56 12.24 1.49
C ARG A 11 3.89 12.27 2.98
N PRO A 12 3.37 13.25 3.74
CA PRO A 12 3.41 13.20 5.20
C PRO A 12 2.76 11.91 5.72
N GLY A 13 3.29 11.38 6.82
CA GLY A 13 2.77 10.15 7.40
C GLY A 13 3.32 8.87 6.78
N CYS A 14 4.18 8.96 5.77
CA CYS A 14 4.84 7.81 5.17
C CYS A 14 6.29 7.74 5.68
N VAL A 15 6.62 6.65 6.36
CA VAL A 15 7.94 6.42 6.96
C VAL A 15 8.47 5.06 6.50
N ASN A 16 9.70 5.04 5.97
CA ASN A 16 10.39 3.82 5.54
C ASN A 16 9.64 3.02 4.47
N VAL A 17 8.93 3.72 3.59
CA VAL A 17 8.18 3.11 2.49
C VAL A 17 8.66 3.71 1.18
N ASP A 18 9.05 2.84 0.26
CA ASP A 18 9.34 3.21 -1.14
C ASP A 18 8.21 2.73 -2.03
N GLY A 19 7.97 3.45 -3.10
CA GLY A 19 6.97 3.07 -4.08
C GLY A 19 7.47 3.21 -5.50
N LYS A 20 6.78 2.56 -6.42
CA LYS A 20 6.97 2.77 -7.85
C LYS A 20 5.65 2.51 -8.58
N VAL A 21 5.33 3.38 -9.53
CA VAL A 21 4.15 3.23 -10.37
C VAL A 21 4.52 2.30 -11.54
N LEU A 22 3.76 1.22 -11.70
CA LEU A 22 4.01 0.23 -12.73
C LEU A 22 3.25 0.53 -14.01
N LEU A 23 2.01 1.00 -13.87
CA LEU A 23 1.12 1.18 -15.01
C LEU A 23 0.03 2.17 -14.65
N VAL A 24 -0.27 3.08 -15.58
CA VAL A 24 -1.42 3.97 -15.47
C VAL A 24 -2.23 3.86 -16.74
N ARG A 25 -3.52 3.62 -16.57
CA ARG A 25 -4.52 3.58 -17.64
C ARG A 25 -5.72 4.42 -17.23
N GLU A 26 -6.59 4.72 -18.17
CA GLU A 26 -7.84 5.36 -17.84
C GLU A 26 -8.61 4.49 -16.84
N GLY A 27 -8.92 5.07 -15.68
CA GLY A 27 -9.66 4.39 -14.61
C GLY A 27 -8.85 3.39 -13.78
N LEU A 28 -7.53 3.26 -14.00
CA LEU A 28 -6.73 2.24 -13.33
C LEU A 28 -5.29 2.72 -13.13
N ALA A 29 -4.76 2.49 -11.94
CA ALA A 29 -3.34 2.64 -11.69
C ALA A 29 -2.82 1.45 -10.88
N LEU A 30 -1.65 0.95 -11.24
CA LEU A 30 -0.95 -0.11 -10.52
C LEU A 30 0.35 0.45 -9.96
N ALA A 31 0.58 0.20 -8.68
CA ALA A 31 1.80 0.62 -8.02
C ALA A 31 2.28 -0.48 -7.07
N MET A 32 3.58 -0.55 -6.85
CA MET A 32 4.15 -1.40 -5.81
C MET A 32 4.66 -0.54 -4.68
N LEU A 33 4.51 -1.02 -3.46
CA LEU A 33 5.06 -0.40 -2.26
C LEU A 33 5.96 -1.40 -1.55
N ARG A 34 7.11 -0.91 -1.11
CA ARG A 34 8.08 -1.70 -0.36
C ARG A 34 8.23 -1.09 1.02
N PHE A 35 7.88 -1.88 2.03
CA PHE A 35 7.94 -1.48 3.43
C PHE A 35 9.15 -2.12 4.07
N GLU A 36 9.99 -1.31 4.70
CA GLU A 36 11.03 -1.83 5.59
C GLU A 36 10.39 -2.24 6.93
N PRO A 37 11.13 -2.92 7.83
CA PRO A 37 10.63 -3.04 9.20
C PRO A 37 10.34 -1.68 9.81
N GLU A 38 9.33 -1.61 10.65
CA GLU A 38 8.89 -0.37 11.33
C GLU A 38 8.53 0.73 10.35
N ALA A 39 7.89 0.37 9.24
CA ALA A 39 7.40 1.30 8.24
C ALA A 39 5.91 1.55 8.40
N THR A 40 5.45 2.69 7.95
CA THR A 40 4.03 3.02 8.02
C THR A 40 3.61 3.97 6.91
N ILE A 41 2.41 3.73 6.41
CA ILE A 41 1.59 4.74 5.75
C ILE A 41 0.45 4.99 6.72
N ASP A 42 0.48 6.14 7.40
CA ASP A 42 -0.48 6.47 8.43
C ASP A 42 -1.90 6.62 7.87
N GLU A 43 -2.87 6.69 8.77
CA GLU A 43 -4.27 6.77 8.40
C GLU A 43 -4.56 7.89 7.40
N HIS A 44 -5.21 7.53 6.33
CA HIS A 44 -5.66 8.45 5.29
C HIS A 44 -6.82 7.80 4.54
N SER A 45 -7.46 8.56 3.66
CA SER A 45 -8.53 8.05 2.80
C SER A 45 -8.27 8.47 1.36
N ALA A 46 -8.95 7.80 0.44
CA ALA A 46 -8.90 8.14 -0.98
C ALA A 46 -10.33 8.12 -1.54
N PRO A 47 -10.62 8.94 -2.57
CA PRO A 47 -11.97 8.98 -3.13
C PRO A 47 -12.28 7.82 -4.09
N TYR A 48 -11.45 6.79 -4.12
CA TYR A 48 -11.61 5.61 -4.99
C TYR A 48 -11.21 4.37 -4.22
N GLU A 49 -11.64 3.21 -4.72
CA GLU A 49 -11.27 1.92 -4.14
C GLU A 49 -9.84 1.55 -4.49
N VAL A 50 -9.17 0.88 -3.54
CA VAL A 50 -7.83 0.35 -3.74
C VAL A 50 -7.82 -1.10 -3.30
N ASP A 51 -7.43 -2.01 -4.18
CA ASP A 51 -7.12 -3.39 -3.79
C ASP A 51 -5.67 -3.44 -3.36
N VAL A 52 -5.41 -3.96 -2.17
CA VAL A 52 -4.07 -4.10 -1.61
C VAL A 52 -3.75 -5.59 -1.56
N ILE A 53 -2.68 -5.99 -2.22
CA ILE A 53 -2.25 -7.38 -2.29
C ILE A 53 -0.87 -7.48 -1.64
N CYS A 54 -0.71 -8.35 -0.66
CA CYS A 54 0.61 -8.62 -0.10
C CYS A 54 1.32 -9.65 -0.96
N LEU A 55 2.46 -9.27 -1.53
CA LEU A 55 3.25 -10.15 -2.39
C LEU A 55 4.33 -10.88 -1.63
N GLU A 56 4.97 -10.21 -0.66
CA GLU A 56 6.05 -10.78 0.14
C GLU A 56 6.01 -10.18 1.54
N GLY A 57 6.49 -10.96 2.51
CA GLY A 57 6.65 -10.48 3.88
C GLY A 57 5.34 -10.44 4.63
N GLU A 58 5.29 -9.58 5.64
CA GLU A 58 4.12 -9.46 6.50
C GLU A 58 4.08 -8.10 7.20
N GLY A 59 2.88 -7.72 7.58
CA GLY A 59 2.63 -6.50 8.33
C GLY A 59 1.20 -6.47 8.82
N PHE A 60 0.61 -5.28 8.82
CA PHE A 60 -0.74 -5.04 9.31
C PHE A 60 -1.47 -4.10 8.36
N ILE A 61 -2.78 -4.28 8.28
CA ILE A 61 -3.64 -3.46 7.44
C ILE A 61 -4.90 -3.11 8.23
N SER A 62 -5.39 -1.88 8.07
CA SER A 62 -6.62 -1.49 8.74
C SER A 62 -7.56 -0.76 7.78
N VAL A 63 -8.85 -0.93 8.04
CA VAL A 63 -9.93 -0.13 7.46
C VAL A 63 -10.76 0.34 8.64
N GLU A 64 -10.84 1.66 8.84
CA GLU A 64 -11.44 2.27 10.02
C GLU A 64 -10.83 1.67 11.29
N ASP A 65 -11.65 1.12 12.19
CA ASP A 65 -11.16 0.56 13.46
C ASP A 65 -10.78 -0.93 13.37
N ARG A 66 -10.88 -1.52 12.18
CA ARG A 66 -10.60 -2.94 12.01
C ARG A 66 -9.14 -3.14 11.60
N VAL A 67 -8.37 -3.76 12.47
CA VAL A 67 -6.96 -4.09 12.23
C VAL A 67 -6.83 -5.59 11.99
N ASN A 68 -6.13 -5.95 10.93
CA ASN A 68 -5.82 -7.33 10.60
C ASN A 68 -4.32 -7.50 10.37
N SER A 69 -3.78 -8.67 10.72
CA SER A 69 -2.47 -9.06 10.23
C SER A 69 -2.56 -9.26 8.71
N PHE A 70 -1.44 -9.03 8.02
CA PHE A 70 -1.43 -9.04 6.57
C PHE A 70 -0.13 -9.68 6.09
N ALA A 71 -0.24 -10.78 5.35
CA ALA A 71 0.91 -11.56 4.94
C ALA A 71 0.83 -11.96 3.46
N ALA A 72 1.94 -12.43 2.94
CA ALA A 72 2.07 -12.81 1.52
C ALA A 72 0.93 -13.74 1.08
N GLY A 73 0.32 -13.41 -0.05
CA GLY A 73 -0.81 -14.12 -0.63
C GLY A 73 -2.17 -13.59 -0.20
N GLN A 74 -2.24 -12.72 0.78
CA GLN A 74 -3.49 -12.11 1.22
C GLN A 74 -3.75 -10.81 0.46
N TRP A 75 -5.02 -10.42 0.39
CA TRP A 75 -5.42 -9.16 -0.21
C TRP A 75 -6.64 -8.59 0.53
N MET A 76 -6.80 -7.28 0.43
CA MET A 76 -7.92 -6.57 1.02
C MET A 76 -8.31 -5.39 0.13
N THR A 77 -9.59 -5.07 0.06
CA THR A 77 -10.05 -3.85 -0.60
C THR A 77 -10.21 -2.74 0.43
N TRP A 78 -9.60 -1.60 0.15
CA TRP A 78 -9.85 -0.35 0.86
C TRP A 78 -11.01 0.36 0.16
N PRO A 79 -12.19 0.46 0.79
CA PRO A 79 -13.32 1.16 0.20
C PRO A 79 -13.03 2.65 0.00
N ALA A 80 -13.68 3.25 -0.99
CA ALA A 80 -13.59 4.70 -1.20
C ALA A 80 -14.06 5.45 0.04
N ASP A 81 -13.38 6.57 0.33
CA ASP A 81 -13.74 7.52 1.40
C ASP A 81 -13.73 6.94 2.83
N ARG A 82 -13.03 5.83 3.03
CA ARG A 82 -12.85 5.21 4.35
C ARG A 82 -11.39 5.34 4.77
N VAL A 83 -11.19 5.63 6.04
CA VAL A 83 -9.84 5.76 6.61
C VAL A 83 -9.17 4.38 6.63
N HIS A 84 -7.93 4.31 6.17
CA HIS A 84 -7.18 3.07 6.11
C HIS A 84 -5.70 3.32 6.43
N ARG A 85 -5.01 2.25 6.81
CA ARG A 85 -3.59 2.30 7.17
C ARG A 85 -2.91 1.00 6.79
N LEU A 86 -1.60 1.09 6.50
CA LEU A 86 -0.76 -0.07 6.17
C LEU A 86 0.60 0.12 6.85
N TRP A 87 1.06 -0.89 7.59
CA TRP A 87 2.32 -0.75 8.33
C TRP A 87 2.98 -2.09 8.60
N THR A 88 4.23 -2.04 9.03
CA THR A 88 5.02 -3.20 9.40
C THR A 88 5.54 -3.06 10.83
N ALA A 89 5.97 -4.16 11.42
CA ALA A 89 6.66 -4.20 12.70
C ALA A 89 8.07 -4.79 12.48
N ASP A 90 8.30 -6.06 12.82
CA ASP A 90 9.63 -6.65 12.80
C ASP A 90 10.09 -7.08 11.41
N HIS A 91 9.19 -7.21 10.46
CA HIS A 91 9.47 -7.72 9.12
C HIS A 91 9.13 -6.69 8.05
N GLY A 92 9.82 -6.78 6.92
CA GLY A 92 9.47 -5.99 5.75
C GLY A 92 8.30 -6.60 4.98
N MET A 93 7.76 -5.84 4.03
CA MET A 93 6.61 -6.26 3.23
C MET A 93 6.66 -5.60 1.86
N ILE A 94 6.24 -6.32 0.84
CA ILE A 94 6.03 -5.77 -0.51
C ILE A 94 4.57 -5.97 -0.87
N THR A 95 3.93 -4.89 -1.30
CA THR A 95 2.52 -4.91 -1.69
C THR A 95 2.33 -4.42 -3.11
N MET A 96 1.23 -4.85 -3.71
CA MET A 96 0.72 -4.31 -4.98
C MET A 96 -0.55 -3.55 -4.67
N MET A 97 -0.62 -2.32 -5.17
CA MET A 97 -1.79 -1.46 -5.04
C MET A 97 -2.48 -1.37 -6.40
N VAL A 98 -3.76 -1.71 -6.43
CA VAL A 98 -4.60 -1.59 -7.63
C VAL A 98 -5.62 -0.49 -7.35
N GLU A 99 -5.38 0.69 -7.90
CA GLU A 99 -6.24 1.85 -7.69
C GLU A 99 -7.27 1.93 -8.82
N ARG A 100 -8.54 1.91 -8.44
CA ARG A 100 -9.65 2.03 -9.40
C ARG A 100 -10.14 3.47 -9.41
N LEU A 101 -9.54 4.23 -10.28
CA LEU A 101 -9.76 5.67 -10.36
C LEU A 101 -11.10 6.06 -11.00
#